data_2ace4d79a552c463fca5ed848ba14470
#
_entry.id   2ace4d79a552c463fca5ed848ba14470
#
_cell.length_a   1.000
_cell.length_b   1.000
_cell.length_c   1.000
_cell.angle_alpha   90.00
_cell.angle_beta   90.00
_cell.angle_gamma   90.00
#
_symmetry.space_group_name_H-M   'P 1'
#
loop_
_entity.id
_entity.type
_entity.pdbx_description
1 polymer ?
#
loop_
_entity_poly.entity_id
_entity_poly.type
_entity_poly.pdbx_seq_one_letter_code
_entity_poly.pdbx_strand_id
1 'polypeptide(L)'
;AKDYCDNAEIKVVDISKDPVPYPDNSFDIVFSKSFIEHFYYPEEIFKEAYRILKPSGILINLTPEWKYIYRSFYDDYTHRTPFTKKSLEDIHHVVGFKNVEVQSFKQLPILWSDNFIIRNTFSILSELTRLLVPENFRMTNKWLRFSKELMLLSSAIK
;
A
#
# COMPACT_ATOMS: atom_id res chain seq x y z
N ALA A 1 0.60 -13.75 13.30
CA ALA A 1 1.90 -13.15 13.00
C ALA A 1 3.04 -13.85 13.74
N LYS A 2 2.89 -14.14 15.05
CA LYS A 2 3.93 -14.85 15.84
C LYS A 2 4.30 -16.21 15.28
N ASP A 3 3.37 -16.92 14.64
CA ASP A 3 3.60 -18.26 14.06
C ASP A 3 4.55 -18.25 12.86
N TYR A 4 4.90 -17.04 12.33
CA TYR A 4 5.75 -16.87 11.17
C TYR A 4 7.03 -16.05 11.43
N CYS A 5 7.13 -15.43 12.62
CA CYS A 5 8.26 -14.57 13.02
C CYS A 5 8.54 -14.73 14.50
N ASP A 6 9.43 -15.65 14.86
CA ASP A 6 9.77 -15.95 16.27
C ASP A 6 10.35 -14.74 17.05
N ASN A 7 10.91 -13.75 16.32
CA ASN A 7 11.54 -12.55 16.89
C ASN A 7 10.68 -11.28 16.72
N ALA A 8 9.39 -11.38 16.34
CA ALA A 8 8.55 -10.21 16.18
C ALA A 8 8.01 -9.72 17.53
N GLU A 9 8.28 -8.45 17.86
CA GLU A 9 7.57 -7.74 18.92
C GLU A 9 6.20 -7.30 18.40
N ILE A 10 5.13 -7.66 19.13
CA ILE A 10 3.76 -7.31 18.78
C ILE A 10 3.21 -6.38 19.85
N LYS A 11 2.82 -5.16 19.43
CA LYS A 11 2.09 -4.19 20.27
C LYS A 11 0.72 -3.91 19.67
N VAL A 12 -0.26 -3.73 20.52
CA VAL A 12 -1.61 -3.32 20.13
C VAL A 12 -1.75 -1.85 20.49
N VAL A 13 -2.09 -1.03 19.50
CA VAL A 13 -2.30 0.41 19.67
C VAL A 13 -3.43 0.87 18.75
N ASP A 14 -4.27 1.76 19.24
CA ASP A 14 -5.24 2.50 18.42
C ASP A 14 -4.57 3.80 17.96
N ILE A 15 -3.90 3.75 16.82
CA ILE A 15 -3.12 4.87 16.28
C ILE A 15 -3.99 6.11 15.97
N SER A 16 -5.32 5.98 15.96
CA SER A 16 -6.22 7.12 15.81
C SER A 16 -6.40 7.93 17.10
N LYS A 17 -5.94 7.38 18.23
CA LYS A 17 -6.09 7.99 19.56
C LYS A 17 -4.75 8.20 20.26
N ASP A 18 -3.86 7.22 20.09
CA ASP A 18 -2.60 7.18 20.83
C ASP A 18 -1.42 7.11 19.87
N PRO A 19 -0.29 7.73 20.17
CA PRO A 19 0.93 7.58 19.40
C PRO A 19 1.45 6.16 19.45
N VAL A 20 2.15 5.72 18.42
CA VAL A 20 2.82 4.42 18.40
C VAL A 20 3.82 4.37 19.56
N PRO A 21 3.82 3.31 20.41
CA PRO A 21 4.59 3.26 21.66
C PRO A 21 6.09 3.00 21.44
N TYR A 22 6.69 3.84 20.60
CA TYR A 22 8.12 3.87 20.31
C TYR A 22 8.65 5.30 20.31
N PRO A 23 9.90 5.53 20.75
CA PRO A 23 10.54 6.84 20.68
C PRO A 23 10.68 7.36 19.25
N ASP A 24 10.94 8.65 19.11
CA ASP A 24 11.33 9.26 17.85
C ASP A 24 12.61 8.60 17.31
N ASN A 25 12.73 8.51 15.99
CA ASN A 25 13.92 7.99 15.31
C ASN A 25 14.31 6.56 15.72
N SER A 26 13.32 5.67 15.87
CA SER A 26 13.53 4.28 16.31
C SER A 26 13.76 3.30 15.17
N PHE A 27 13.18 3.56 13.99
CA PHE A 27 13.12 2.60 12.89
C PHE A 27 13.85 3.08 11.63
N ASP A 28 14.51 2.15 10.96
CA ASP A 28 15.12 2.39 9.65
C ASP A 28 14.07 2.32 8.53
N ILE A 29 13.06 1.45 8.70
CA ILE A 29 11.97 1.26 7.75
C ILE A 29 10.64 1.19 8.50
N VAL A 30 9.62 1.88 7.98
CA VAL A 30 8.21 1.73 8.35
C VAL A 30 7.45 1.24 7.14
N PHE A 31 6.68 0.17 7.31
CA PHE A 31 5.88 -0.43 6.24
C PHE A 31 4.43 -0.53 6.63
N SER A 32 3.54 -0.14 5.73
CA SER A 32 2.11 -0.38 5.87
C SER A 32 1.50 -0.96 4.59
N LYS A 33 0.52 -1.85 4.76
CA LYS A 33 -0.24 -2.42 3.65
C LYS A 33 -1.70 -2.50 4.01
N SER A 34 -2.57 -1.98 3.12
CA SER A 34 -4.03 -1.96 3.31
C SER A 34 -4.37 -1.42 4.70
N PHE A 35 -3.92 -0.21 4.96
CA PHE A 35 -4.02 0.42 6.27
C PHE A 35 -4.43 1.89 6.21
N ILE A 36 -3.72 2.71 5.43
CA ILE A 36 -3.91 4.16 5.41
C ILE A 36 -5.26 4.57 4.83
N GLU A 37 -5.86 3.76 3.97
CA GLU A 37 -7.19 3.97 3.38
C GLU A 37 -8.33 3.90 4.41
N HIS A 38 -8.11 3.34 5.57
CA HIS A 38 -9.12 3.19 6.63
C HIS A 38 -9.25 4.42 7.54
N PHE A 39 -8.43 5.45 7.35
CA PHE A 39 -8.44 6.66 8.18
C PHE A 39 -9.07 7.85 7.47
N TYR A 40 -9.85 8.64 8.21
CA TYR A 40 -10.38 9.93 7.72
C TYR A 40 -9.29 11.00 7.61
N TYR A 41 -8.29 10.94 8.48
CA TYR A 41 -7.16 11.88 8.54
C TYR A 41 -5.85 11.09 8.42
N PRO A 42 -5.53 10.57 7.22
CA PRO A 42 -4.33 9.77 7.02
C PRO A 42 -3.03 10.56 7.28
N GLU A 43 -3.09 11.91 7.24
CA GLU A 43 -1.95 12.77 7.54
C GLU A 43 -1.34 12.48 8.93
N GLU A 44 -2.18 12.15 9.91
CA GLU A 44 -1.71 11.84 11.26
C GLU A 44 -0.90 10.53 11.29
N ILE A 45 -1.29 9.56 10.47
CA ILE A 45 -0.54 8.31 10.32
C ILE A 45 0.83 8.57 9.67
N PHE A 46 0.87 9.44 8.65
CA PHE A 46 2.12 9.82 7.99
C PHE A 46 3.04 10.62 8.92
N LYS A 47 2.50 11.54 9.74
CA LYS A 47 3.27 12.27 10.74
C LYS A 47 3.87 11.34 11.78
N GLU A 48 3.10 10.36 12.23
CA GLU A 48 3.55 9.38 13.21
C GLU A 48 4.65 8.47 12.63
N ALA A 49 4.47 8.00 11.39
CA ALA A 49 5.50 7.27 10.67
C ALA A 49 6.78 8.11 10.52
N TYR A 50 6.62 9.40 10.19
CA TYR A 50 7.76 10.33 10.10
C TYR A 50 8.47 10.48 11.44
N ARG A 51 7.72 10.60 12.54
CA ARG A 51 8.28 10.74 13.90
C ARG A 51 9.16 9.55 14.27
N ILE A 52 8.65 8.33 14.09
CA ILE A 52 9.37 7.12 14.51
C ILE A 52 10.48 6.68 13.56
N LEU A 53 10.50 7.15 12.32
CA LEU A 53 11.59 6.90 11.38
C LEU A 53 12.85 7.67 11.79
N LYS A 54 14.00 7.03 11.68
CA LYS A 54 15.32 7.67 11.79
C LYS A 54 15.54 8.67 10.64
N PRO A 55 16.45 9.63 10.79
CA PRO A 55 16.94 10.41 9.65
C PRO A 55 17.42 9.48 8.52
N SER A 56 17.00 9.73 7.29
CA SER A 56 17.19 8.87 6.12
C SER A 56 16.47 7.52 6.16
N GLY A 57 15.58 7.29 7.12
CA GLY A 57 14.70 6.13 7.17
C GLY A 57 13.65 6.18 6.09
N ILE A 58 13.11 5.02 5.71
CA ILE A 58 12.23 4.85 4.56
C ILE A 58 10.81 4.49 5.02
N LEU A 59 9.82 5.24 4.54
CA LEU A 59 8.41 4.86 4.61
C LEU A 59 8.00 4.14 3.33
N ILE A 60 7.37 2.97 3.47
CA ILE A 60 6.82 2.22 2.35
C ILE A 60 5.33 1.97 2.63
N ASN A 61 4.45 2.39 1.71
CA ASN A 61 3.01 2.11 1.80
C ASN A 61 2.52 1.33 0.59
N LEU A 62 1.56 0.46 0.84
CA LEU A 62 0.83 -0.27 -0.18
C LEU A 62 -0.67 -0.12 0.09
N THR A 63 -1.36 0.68 -0.72
CA THR A 63 -2.79 1.01 -0.58
C THR A 63 -3.52 0.81 -1.90
N PRO A 64 -4.84 0.54 -1.91
CA PRO A 64 -5.59 0.38 -3.15
C PRO A 64 -5.50 1.62 -4.05
N GLU A 65 -5.31 1.41 -5.36
CA GLU A 65 -5.32 2.49 -6.35
C GLU A 65 -6.76 2.81 -6.74
N TRP A 66 -7.29 3.96 -6.31
CA TRP A 66 -8.65 4.42 -6.57
C TRP A 66 -9.08 4.25 -8.03
N LYS A 67 -8.21 4.57 -8.97
CA LYS A 67 -8.48 4.49 -10.41
C LYS A 67 -9.02 3.13 -10.87
N TYR A 68 -8.61 2.05 -10.20
CA TYR A 68 -8.94 0.68 -10.60
C TYR A 68 -10.00 0.01 -9.73
N ILE A 69 -10.36 0.63 -8.59
CA ILE A 69 -11.32 0.04 -7.66
C ILE A 69 -12.44 1.00 -7.24
N TYR A 70 -12.61 2.14 -7.94
CA TYR A 70 -13.54 3.20 -7.51
C TYR A 70 -15.00 2.70 -7.36
N ARG A 71 -15.40 1.65 -8.11
CA ARG A 71 -16.75 1.07 -8.01
C ARG A 71 -16.92 0.16 -6.80
N SER A 72 -15.86 -0.48 -6.33
CA SER A 72 -15.86 -1.45 -5.23
C SER A 72 -15.14 -0.96 -3.98
N PHE A 73 -14.57 0.24 -4.01
CA PHE A 73 -13.80 0.76 -2.88
C PHE A 73 -14.59 0.75 -1.57
N TYR A 74 -15.84 1.18 -1.63
CA TYR A 74 -16.72 1.25 -0.46
C TYR A 74 -17.52 -0.05 -0.22
N ASP A 75 -17.27 -1.15 -0.97
CA ASP A 75 -17.76 -2.49 -0.61
C ASP A 75 -17.13 -2.96 0.71
N ASP A 76 -15.93 -2.50 1.01
CA ASP A 76 -15.39 -2.53 2.36
C ASP A 76 -15.86 -1.26 3.12
N TYR A 77 -16.81 -1.45 4.04
CA TYR A 77 -17.40 -0.35 4.80
C TYR A 77 -16.40 0.40 5.70
N THR A 78 -15.22 -0.16 5.91
CA THR A 78 -14.16 0.46 6.73
C THR A 78 -13.27 1.42 5.94
N HIS A 79 -13.32 1.39 4.60
CA HIS A 79 -12.59 2.34 3.77
C HIS A 79 -13.12 3.78 3.94
N ARG A 80 -12.21 4.73 4.03
CA ARG A 80 -12.51 6.16 4.26
C ARG A 80 -11.89 7.06 3.20
N THR A 81 -10.58 6.95 2.99
CA THR A 81 -9.83 7.85 2.10
C THR A 81 -9.30 7.11 0.88
N PRO A 82 -9.84 7.39 -0.32
CA PRO A 82 -9.31 6.83 -1.56
C PRO A 82 -8.03 7.57 -1.99
N PHE A 83 -7.04 6.82 -2.46
CA PHE A 83 -5.78 7.38 -2.94
C PHE A 83 -5.62 7.24 -4.46
N THR A 84 -5.18 8.34 -5.08
CA THR A 84 -4.58 8.38 -6.41
C THR A 84 -3.06 8.51 -6.27
N LYS A 85 -2.31 8.29 -7.36
CA LYS A 85 -0.85 8.54 -7.34
C LYS A 85 -0.52 9.93 -6.82
N LYS A 86 -1.24 10.94 -7.34
CA LYS A 86 -0.99 12.35 -6.98
C LYS A 86 -1.31 12.63 -5.51
N SER A 87 -2.47 12.20 -5.01
CA SER A 87 -2.84 12.45 -3.62
C SER A 87 -1.93 11.72 -2.62
N LEU A 88 -1.45 10.52 -3.00
CA LEU A 88 -0.49 9.79 -2.18
C LEU A 88 0.90 10.45 -2.19
N GLU A 89 1.34 10.99 -3.33
CA GLU A 89 2.56 11.79 -3.43
C GLU A 89 2.46 13.07 -2.60
N ASP A 90 1.34 13.80 -2.72
CA ASP A 90 1.13 15.07 -2.04
C ASP A 90 1.17 14.93 -0.52
N ILE A 91 0.52 13.90 0.04
CA ILE A 91 0.51 13.69 1.50
C ILE A 91 1.92 13.44 2.05
N HIS A 92 2.79 12.70 1.31
CA HIS A 92 4.18 12.54 1.71
C HIS A 92 4.91 13.89 1.79
N HIS A 93 4.74 14.73 0.76
CA HIS A 93 5.38 16.05 0.72
C HIS A 93 4.86 16.99 1.80
N VAL A 94 3.55 16.99 2.06
CA VAL A 94 2.93 17.80 3.13
C VAL A 94 3.51 17.47 4.51
N VAL A 95 3.83 16.21 4.77
CA VAL A 95 4.43 15.78 6.04
C VAL A 95 5.94 16.07 6.09
N GLY A 96 6.60 16.23 4.95
CA GLY A 96 8.02 16.57 4.87
C GLY A 96 8.93 15.46 4.34
N PHE A 97 8.37 14.37 3.84
CA PHE A 97 9.15 13.32 3.18
C PHE A 97 9.76 13.82 1.88
N LYS A 98 10.91 13.25 1.54
CA LYS A 98 11.69 13.54 0.32
C LYS A 98 11.81 12.30 -0.54
N ASN A 99 12.28 12.47 -1.80
CA ASN A 99 12.50 11.40 -2.74
C ASN A 99 11.29 10.46 -2.83
N VAL A 100 10.11 11.09 -2.98
CA VAL A 100 8.83 10.37 -3.02
C VAL A 100 8.66 9.70 -4.38
N GLU A 101 8.48 8.38 -4.37
CA GLU A 101 8.15 7.60 -5.55
C GLU A 101 6.80 6.91 -5.35
N VAL A 102 5.89 7.03 -6.32
CA VAL A 102 4.58 6.38 -6.29
C VAL A 102 4.31 5.68 -7.62
N GLN A 103 4.10 4.37 -7.56
CA GLN A 103 3.83 3.57 -8.75
C GLN A 103 2.66 2.61 -8.55
N SER A 104 2.00 2.25 -9.67
CA SER A 104 1.01 1.17 -9.66
C SER A 104 1.69 -0.17 -9.47
N PHE A 105 1.13 -1.01 -8.61
CA PHE A 105 1.71 -2.29 -8.22
C PHE A 105 0.69 -3.42 -8.37
N LYS A 106 1.09 -4.52 -9.01
CA LYS A 106 0.29 -5.74 -9.14
C LYS A 106 0.69 -6.76 -8.08
N GLN A 107 -0.28 -7.25 -7.32
CA GLN A 107 -0.07 -8.25 -6.26
C GLN A 107 0.02 -9.70 -6.79
N LEU A 108 0.47 -9.89 -8.03
CA LEU A 108 0.65 -11.21 -8.66
C LEU A 108 2.10 -11.67 -8.50
N PRO A 109 2.41 -12.67 -7.64
CA PRO A 109 3.79 -13.09 -7.39
C PRO A 109 4.55 -13.55 -8.64
N ILE A 110 3.86 -14.12 -9.62
CA ILE A 110 4.48 -14.54 -10.88
C ILE A 110 5.10 -13.36 -11.66
N LEU A 111 4.62 -12.14 -11.44
CA LEU A 111 5.18 -10.94 -12.07
C LEU A 111 6.47 -10.45 -11.37
N TRP A 112 6.84 -11.05 -10.25
CA TRP A 112 8.07 -10.73 -9.50
C TRP A 112 9.17 -11.75 -9.81
N SER A 113 8.94 -12.64 -10.80
CA SER A 113 9.94 -13.59 -11.26
C SER A 113 11.14 -12.88 -11.88
N ASP A 114 12.35 -13.36 -11.58
CA ASP A 114 13.59 -12.90 -12.21
C ASP A 114 13.65 -13.30 -13.70
N ASN A 115 12.89 -14.33 -14.10
CA ASN A 115 12.80 -14.73 -15.49
C ASN A 115 12.01 -13.69 -16.32
N PHE A 116 12.72 -12.98 -17.17
CA PHE A 116 12.18 -11.92 -18.04
C PHE A 116 11.02 -12.40 -18.93
N ILE A 117 11.11 -13.62 -19.48
CA ILE A 117 10.08 -14.17 -20.37
C ILE A 117 8.80 -14.43 -19.58
N ILE A 118 8.91 -15.11 -18.42
CA ILE A 118 7.77 -15.37 -17.54
C ILE A 118 7.11 -14.06 -17.11
N ARG A 119 7.89 -13.13 -16.61
CA ARG A 119 7.39 -11.82 -16.14
C ARG A 119 6.63 -11.08 -17.23
N ASN A 120 7.20 -10.97 -18.43
CA ASN A 120 6.56 -10.24 -19.53
C ASN A 120 5.31 -10.94 -20.06
N THR A 121 5.36 -12.27 -20.26
CA THR A 121 4.21 -13.04 -20.74
C THR A 121 3.02 -12.89 -19.78
N PHE A 122 3.24 -13.09 -18.48
CA PHE A 122 2.17 -12.96 -17.48
C PHE A 122 1.74 -11.51 -17.24
N SER A 123 2.62 -10.53 -17.46
CA SER A 123 2.25 -9.13 -17.44
C SER A 123 1.25 -8.79 -18.56
N ILE A 124 1.53 -9.23 -19.80
CA ILE A 124 0.64 -9.06 -20.94
C ILE A 124 -0.69 -9.78 -20.68
N LEU A 125 -0.65 -11.02 -20.22
CA LEU A 125 -1.87 -11.78 -19.91
C LEU A 125 -2.70 -11.11 -18.82
N SER A 126 -2.08 -10.56 -17.79
CA SER A 126 -2.76 -9.78 -16.74
C SER A 126 -3.41 -8.51 -17.29
N GLU A 127 -2.75 -7.79 -18.23
CA GLU A 127 -3.35 -6.62 -18.88
C GLU A 127 -4.54 -7.01 -19.76
N LEU A 128 -4.42 -8.09 -20.54
CA LEU A 128 -5.52 -8.61 -21.33
C LEU A 128 -6.71 -9.02 -20.43
N THR A 129 -6.44 -9.71 -19.32
CA THR A 129 -7.46 -10.05 -18.33
C THR A 129 -8.16 -8.78 -17.81
N ARG A 130 -7.41 -7.74 -17.49
CA ARG A 130 -7.96 -6.47 -17.01
C ARG A 130 -8.86 -5.78 -18.05
N LEU A 131 -8.49 -5.84 -19.31
CA LEU A 131 -9.23 -5.19 -20.41
C LEU A 131 -10.46 -5.99 -20.84
N LEU A 132 -10.37 -7.30 -20.91
CA LEU A 132 -11.39 -8.16 -21.51
C LEU A 132 -12.44 -8.67 -20.51
N VAL A 133 -12.08 -8.82 -19.25
CA VAL A 133 -13.02 -9.29 -18.21
C VAL A 133 -13.86 -8.12 -17.70
N PRO A 134 -15.20 -8.19 -17.80
CA PRO A 134 -16.09 -7.13 -17.27
C PRO A 134 -15.91 -6.92 -15.75
N GLU A 135 -16.14 -5.69 -15.29
CA GLU A 135 -16.01 -5.34 -13.87
C GLU A 135 -17.03 -6.05 -12.97
N ASN A 136 -18.18 -6.41 -13.53
CA ASN A 136 -19.25 -7.13 -12.81
C ASN A 136 -18.92 -8.60 -12.53
N PHE A 137 -17.79 -9.10 -13.02
CA PHE A 137 -17.41 -10.48 -12.80
C PHE A 137 -16.95 -10.66 -11.37
N ARG A 138 -17.62 -11.55 -10.61
CA ARG A 138 -17.30 -11.82 -9.21
C ARG A 138 -15.84 -12.30 -9.09
N MET A 139 -14.99 -11.51 -8.47
CA MET A 139 -13.54 -11.76 -8.39
C MET A 139 -13.19 -12.78 -7.31
N THR A 140 -13.72 -14.01 -7.45
CA THR A 140 -13.40 -15.13 -6.56
C THR A 140 -12.00 -15.70 -6.83
N ASN A 141 -11.51 -15.55 -8.05
CA ASN A 141 -10.18 -16.03 -8.46
C ASN A 141 -9.11 -14.95 -8.21
N LYS A 142 -8.05 -15.31 -7.49
CA LYS A 142 -6.92 -14.40 -7.18
C LYS A 142 -6.27 -13.80 -8.42
N TRP A 143 -6.17 -14.56 -9.53
CA TRP A 143 -5.63 -14.03 -10.79
C TRP A 143 -6.47 -12.87 -11.33
N LEU A 144 -7.79 -13.07 -11.43
CA LEU A 144 -8.72 -12.05 -11.89
C LEU A 144 -8.68 -10.82 -10.99
N ARG A 145 -8.77 -11.04 -9.68
CA ARG A 145 -8.74 -9.98 -8.68
C ARG A 145 -7.46 -9.14 -8.80
N PHE A 146 -6.29 -9.76 -8.68
CA PHE A 146 -5.01 -9.03 -8.66
C PHE A 146 -4.55 -8.53 -10.05
N SER A 147 -5.19 -8.95 -11.14
CA SER A 147 -5.03 -8.33 -12.45
C SER A 147 -5.82 -7.03 -12.59
N LYS A 148 -6.95 -6.91 -11.89
CA LYS A 148 -7.87 -5.76 -11.96
C LYS A 148 -7.65 -4.75 -10.84
N GLU A 149 -7.53 -5.22 -9.62
CA GLU A 149 -7.31 -4.39 -8.43
C GLU A 149 -5.81 -4.09 -8.28
N LEU A 150 -5.36 -2.97 -8.81
CA LEU A 150 -4.00 -2.51 -8.61
C LEU A 150 -3.88 -1.78 -7.27
N MET A 151 -2.69 -1.87 -6.71
CA MET A 151 -2.30 -1.08 -5.54
C MET A 151 -1.40 0.08 -5.97
N LEU A 152 -1.33 1.09 -5.15
CA LEU A 152 -0.26 2.08 -5.15
C LEU A 152 0.84 1.60 -4.21
N LEU A 153 2.04 1.45 -4.72
CA LEU A 153 3.24 1.30 -3.93
C LEU A 153 3.93 2.66 -3.86
N SER A 154 4.11 3.17 -2.66
CA SER A 154 4.91 4.37 -2.44
C SER A 154 6.13 4.08 -1.59
N SER A 155 7.24 4.78 -1.88
CA SER A 155 8.41 4.87 -1.03
C SER A 155 8.83 6.32 -0.87
N ALA A 156 9.27 6.70 0.32
CA ALA A 156 9.68 8.06 0.63
C ALA A 156 10.72 8.07 1.76
N ILE A 157 11.63 9.04 1.75
CA ILE A 157 12.73 9.17 2.72
C ILE A 157 12.42 10.33 3.68
N LYS A 158 12.65 10.10 4.98
CA LYS A 158 12.60 11.13 6.01
C LYS A 158 13.71 12.16 5.88
#